data_754a4288ed72c72ae0b5dea040558e12
#
_entry.id   754a4288ed72c72ae0b5dea040558e12
#
_cell.length_a   1.000
_cell.length_b   1.000
_cell.length_c   1.000
_cell.angle_alpha   90.00
_cell.angle_beta   90.00
_cell.angle_gamma   90.00
#
_symmetry.space_group_name_H-M   'P 1'
#
loop_
_entity.id
_entity.type
_entity.pdbx_description
1 polymer ?
#
loop_
_entity_poly.entity_id
_entity_poly.type
_entity_poly.pdbx_seq_one_letter_code
_entity_poly.pdbx_strand_id
1 'polypeptide(L)'
;MPAVKVLEELGLLPSHARWLSAQAGNFLGGTKPRNLIEEMELLRDVLSEYWNQIAQRVEKPGNPVRVLVGPPGTGKTTALCKWMTQESLVNRKPVRVWRLDGDRGNTAEFLSLHGELMQIPVDRFWDDNDQPPEDTMRFVDLPGVAPNNPDALEALARGLADMPPLEIQLVLNASYDLGLLLRQVRAFSHLPLAGILLTHIDEAERWSKVWNVMLATQLPVSFLSGGQDIPGDFHRAIPENLFDAFVNAGLQTTSPAAG
;
A
#
# COMPACT_ATOMS: atom_id res chain seq x y z
N MET A 1 -9.40 -25.97 11.82
CA MET A 1 -10.37 -24.90 12.20
C MET A 1 -11.31 -24.67 11.01
N PRO A 2 -12.63 -24.73 11.20
CA PRO A 2 -13.61 -24.40 10.15
C PRO A 2 -13.44 -23.01 9.56
N ALA A 3 -13.16 -21.99 10.36
CA ALA A 3 -12.92 -20.62 9.91
C ALA A 3 -11.78 -20.51 8.89
N VAL A 4 -10.69 -21.27 9.05
CA VAL A 4 -9.57 -21.28 8.09
C VAL A 4 -10.02 -21.77 6.71
N LYS A 5 -10.91 -22.78 6.65
CA LYS A 5 -11.47 -23.26 5.38
C LYS A 5 -12.33 -22.19 4.69
N VAL A 6 -13.12 -21.46 5.48
CA VAL A 6 -13.89 -20.33 4.95
C VAL A 6 -12.95 -19.29 4.34
N LEU A 7 -11.86 -18.91 4.99
CA LEU A 7 -10.89 -17.96 4.43
C LEU A 7 -10.21 -18.49 3.16
N GLU A 8 -9.97 -19.82 3.04
CA GLU A 8 -9.48 -20.43 1.81
C GLU A 8 -10.52 -20.30 0.68
N GLU A 9 -11.78 -20.58 0.95
CA GLU A 9 -12.88 -20.43 -0.01
C GLU A 9 -13.03 -18.97 -0.46
N LEU A 10 -12.78 -18.02 0.43
CA LEU A 10 -12.74 -16.58 0.13
C LEU A 10 -11.47 -16.15 -0.62
N GLY A 11 -10.52 -17.05 -0.88
CA GLY A 11 -9.35 -16.84 -1.71
C GLY A 11 -8.03 -16.62 -0.97
N LEU A 12 -7.97 -16.91 0.34
CA LEU A 12 -6.68 -17.00 1.02
C LEU A 12 -5.91 -18.21 0.49
N LEU A 13 -4.62 -18.02 0.16
CA LEU A 13 -3.80 -19.13 -0.35
C LEU A 13 -3.69 -20.26 0.67
N PRO A 14 -3.72 -21.55 0.26
CA PRO A 14 -3.62 -22.68 1.18
C PRO A 14 -2.36 -22.67 2.06
N SER A 15 -1.24 -22.13 1.56
CA SER A 15 -0.03 -21.95 2.35
C SER A 15 -0.22 -20.95 3.49
N HIS A 16 -0.88 -19.83 3.20
CA HIS A 16 -1.18 -18.79 4.18
C HIS A 16 -2.24 -19.25 5.19
N ALA A 17 -3.24 -20.00 4.74
CA ALA A 17 -4.24 -20.59 5.59
C ALA A 17 -3.64 -21.60 6.60
N ARG A 18 -2.73 -22.45 6.15
CA ARG A 18 -1.98 -23.36 7.05
C ARG A 18 -1.12 -22.60 8.07
N TRP A 19 -0.41 -21.57 7.60
CA TRP A 19 0.38 -20.72 8.48
C TRP A 19 -0.53 -20.07 9.54
N LEU A 20 -1.64 -19.47 9.13
CA LEU A 20 -2.58 -18.81 10.02
C LEU A 20 -3.17 -19.78 11.06
N SER A 21 -3.52 -21.01 10.65
CA SER A 21 -3.98 -22.07 11.57
C SER A 21 -2.94 -22.44 12.62
N ALA A 22 -1.67 -22.49 12.23
CA ALA A 22 -0.56 -22.76 13.15
C ALA A 22 -0.36 -21.59 14.15
N GLN A 23 -0.40 -20.35 13.67
CA GLN A 23 -0.30 -19.16 14.54
C GLN A 23 -1.46 -19.08 15.53
N ALA A 24 -2.69 -19.34 15.06
CA ALA A 24 -3.87 -19.37 15.93
C ALA A 24 -3.72 -20.41 17.07
N GLY A 25 -3.13 -21.57 16.79
CA GLY A 25 -2.81 -22.55 17.81
C GLY A 25 -1.87 -22.03 18.90
N ASN A 26 -0.87 -21.26 18.53
CA ASN A 26 0.08 -20.65 19.45
C ASN A 26 -0.55 -19.49 20.26
N PHE A 27 -1.47 -18.75 19.65
CA PHE A 27 -2.11 -17.59 20.25
C PHE A 27 -3.12 -17.94 21.35
N LEU A 28 -3.70 -19.14 21.28
CA LEU A 28 -4.80 -19.58 22.14
C LEU A 28 -4.46 -19.79 23.61
N GLY A 29 -3.21 -19.91 23.99
CA GLY A 29 -2.82 -20.11 25.40
C GLY A 29 -3.57 -21.23 26.14
N GLY A 30 -4.22 -22.14 25.39
CA GLY A 30 -4.98 -23.29 25.95
C GLY A 30 -6.51 -23.21 25.87
N THR A 31 -7.10 -22.06 25.56
CA THR A 31 -8.57 -21.91 25.43
C THR A 31 -8.99 -22.10 23.97
N LYS A 32 -9.75 -23.16 23.66
CA LYS A 32 -10.24 -23.39 22.29
C LYS A 32 -11.50 -22.58 22.00
N PRO A 33 -11.61 -21.94 20.79
CA PRO A 33 -12.85 -21.30 20.37
C PRO A 33 -14.00 -22.32 20.32
N ARG A 34 -15.19 -21.88 20.69
CA ARG A 34 -16.38 -22.74 20.85
C ARG A 34 -17.23 -22.83 19.59
N ASN A 35 -17.11 -21.83 18.71
CA ASN A 35 -17.93 -21.72 17.52
C ASN A 35 -17.14 -20.98 16.42
N LEU A 36 -17.73 -20.90 15.20
CA LEU A 36 -17.15 -20.27 14.04
C LEU A 36 -16.86 -18.77 14.24
N ILE A 37 -17.70 -18.07 15.00
CA ILE A 37 -17.53 -16.63 15.25
C ILE A 37 -16.27 -16.40 16.08
N GLU A 38 -16.13 -17.12 17.19
CA GLU A 38 -14.93 -17.05 18.04
C GLU A 38 -13.65 -17.46 17.26
N GLU A 39 -13.75 -18.43 16.33
CA GLU A 39 -12.64 -18.76 15.43
C GLU A 39 -12.28 -17.61 14.51
N MET A 40 -13.27 -16.93 13.90
CA MET A 40 -13.03 -15.78 13.02
C MET A 40 -12.41 -14.60 13.77
N GLU A 41 -12.90 -14.29 14.98
CA GLU A 41 -12.33 -13.26 15.84
C GLU A 41 -10.86 -13.57 16.17
N LEU A 42 -10.55 -14.80 16.54
CA LEU A 42 -9.17 -15.24 16.77
C LEU A 42 -8.29 -15.05 15.53
N LEU A 43 -8.76 -15.44 14.35
CA LEU A 43 -7.99 -15.31 13.11
C LEU A 43 -7.77 -13.83 12.74
N ARG A 44 -8.76 -12.97 12.98
CA ARG A 44 -8.62 -11.53 12.85
C ARG A 44 -7.52 -10.98 13.75
N ASP A 45 -7.57 -11.36 15.04
CA ASP A 45 -6.59 -10.88 16.02
C ASP A 45 -5.16 -11.35 15.68
N VAL A 46 -4.99 -12.61 15.26
CA VAL A 46 -3.71 -13.14 14.79
C VAL A 46 -3.17 -12.38 13.57
N LEU A 47 -4.02 -12.08 12.59
CA LEU A 47 -3.62 -11.32 11.41
C LEU A 47 -3.30 -9.87 11.75
N SER A 48 -4.09 -9.23 12.62
CA SER A 48 -3.86 -7.85 13.06
C SER A 48 -2.55 -7.74 13.86
N GLU A 49 -2.28 -8.67 14.75
CA GLU A 49 -1.01 -8.71 15.50
C GLU A 49 0.18 -8.92 14.56
N TYR A 50 0.08 -9.86 13.61
CA TYR A 50 1.14 -10.07 12.63
C TYR A 50 1.39 -8.85 11.75
N TRP A 51 0.32 -8.16 11.33
CA TRP A 51 0.41 -6.90 10.61
C TRP A 51 1.18 -5.84 11.41
N ASN A 52 0.82 -5.66 12.68
CA ASN A 52 1.47 -4.71 13.57
C ASN A 52 2.96 -5.03 13.77
N GLN A 53 3.31 -6.31 13.91
CA GLN A 53 4.70 -6.75 13.99
C GLN A 53 5.50 -6.42 12.73
N ILE A 54 4.91 -6.61 11.54
CA ILE A 54 5.55 -6.23 10.27
C ILE A 54 5.71 -4.71 10.20
N ALA A 55 4.67 -3.95 10.53
CA ALA A 55 4.70 -2.49 10.47
C ALA A 55 5.72 -1.87 11.45
N GLN A 56 5.96 -2.52 12.58
CA GLN A 56 6.98 -2.09 13.56
C GLN A 56 8.43 -2.33 13.11
N ARG A 57 8.65 -3.30 12.21
CA ARG A 57 10.00 -3.58 11.66
C ARG A 57 10.46 -2.54 10.66
N VAL A 58 9.53 -1.77 10.11
CA VAL A 58 9.85 -0.72 9.15
C VAL A 58 10.43 0.47 9.89
N GLU A 59 11.65 0.87 9.51
CA GLU A 59 12.25 2.09 10.03
C GLU A 59 11.40 3.30 9.68
N LYS A 60 11.14 4.14 10.66
CA LYS A 60 10.43 5.40 10.49
C LYS A 60 11.41 6.55 10.76
N PRO A 61 12.14 7.00 9.74
CA PRO A 61 13.03 8.14 9.91
C PRO A 61 12.22 9.39 10.30
N GLY A 62 12.81 10.25 11.12
CA GLY A 62 12.18 11.55 11.44
C GLY A 62 11.99 12.37 10.17
N ASN A 63 10.77 12.82 9.91
CA ASN A 63 10.37 13.61 8.74
C ASN A 63 10.98 13.13 7.40
N PRO A 64 10.68 11.91 6.93
CA PRO A 64 11.25 11.38 5.70
C PRO A 64 10.70 12.08 4.46
N VAL A 65 11.42 11.94 3.36
CA VAL A 65 10.86 12.20 2.03
C VAL A 65 10.07 10.99 1.58
N ARG A 66 8.79 11.18 1.27
CA ARG A 66 7.88 10.11 0.83
C ARG A 66 7.96 9.93 -0.67
N VAL A 67 8.39 8.76 -1.08
CA VAL A 67 8.61 8.43 -2.49
C VAL A 67 7.64 7.35 -2.94
N LEU A 68 6.92 7.59 -4.03
CA LEU A 68 6.04 6.61 -4.63
C LEU A 68 6.74 5.95 -5.81
N VAL A 69 7.03 4.66 -5.70
CA VAL A 69 7.65 3.84 -6.75
C VAL A 69 6.68 2.78 -7.26
N GLY A 70 6.93 2.24 -8.44
CA GLY A 70 6.11 1.13 -8.97
C GLY A 70 5.97 1.17 -10.49
N PRO A 71 5.30 0.18 -11.07
CA PRO A 71 5.09 0.08 -12.51
C PRO A 71 4.36 1.28 -13.11
N PRO A 72 4.50 1.52 -14.43
CA PRO A 72 3.67 2.49 -15.14
C PRO A 72 2.18 2.15 -15.00
N GLY A 73 1.33 3.17 -14.92
CA GLY A 73 -0.13 2.99 -14.88
C GLY A 73 -0.72 2.47 -13.56
N THR A 74 0.07 2.35 -12.49
CA THR A 74 -0.44 1.91 -11.18
C THR A 74 -1.07 3.02 -10.32
N GLY A 75 -1.30 4.22 -10.87
CA GLY A 75 -1.98 5.30 -10.14
C GLY A 75 -1.10 6.06 -9.14
N LYS A 76 0.24 6.03 -9.26
CA LYS A 76 1.18 6.72 -8.35
C LYS A 76 0.84 8.20 -8.18
N THR A 77 0.83 8.94 -9.28
CA THR A 77 0.59 10.40 -9.28
C THR A 77 -0.79 10.74 -8.70
N THR A 78 -1.82 9.97 -9.03
CA THR A 78 -3.16 10.16 -8.47
C THR A 78 -3.19 9.90 -6.96
N ALA A 79 -2.56 8.83 -6.51
CA ALA A 79 -2.46 8.51 -5.08
C ALA A 79 -1.65 9.58 -4.32
N LEU A 80 -0.58 10.12 -4.94
CA LEU A 80 0.19 11.22 -4.39
C LEU A 80 -0.67 12.48 -4.27
N CYS A 81 -1.44 12.84 -5.30
CA CYS A 81 -2.37 13.98 -5.25
C CYS A 81 -3.39 13.82 -4.11
N LYS A 82 -3.95 12.64 -3.90
CA LYS A 82 -4.87 12.37 -2.79
C LYS A 82 -4.16 12.52 -1.44
N TRP A 83 -2.98 11.93 -1.30
CA TRP A 83 -2.23 12.00 -0.04
C TRP A 83 -1.82 13.43 0.32
N MET A 84 -1.21 14.16 -0.63
CA MET A 84 -0.80 15.55 -0.40
C MET A 84 -2.00 16.46 -0.06
N THR A 85 -3.15 16.22 -0.69
CA THR A 85 -4.38 16.97 -0.40
C THR A 85 -4.88 16.70 1.02
N GLN A 86 -4.89 15.44 1.46
CA GLN A 86 -5.27 15.11 2.84
C GLN A 86 -4.31 15.75 3.86
N GLU A 87 -2.99 15.68 3.61
CA GLU A 87 -2.03 16.30 4.54
C GLU A 87 -2.20 17.83 4.61
N SER A 88 -2.44 18.48 3.48
CA SER A 88 -2.61 19.92 3.41
C SER A 88 -3.97 20.38 3.98
N LEU A 89 -5.09 19.82 3.49
CA LEU A 89 -6.42 20.31 3.85
C LEU A 89 -6.96 19.74 5.16
N VAL A 90 -6.76 18.44 5.40
CA VAL A 90 -7.31 17.76 6.57
C VAL A 90 -6.36 17.88 7.76
N ASN A 91 -5.10 17.55 7.55
CA ASN A 91 -4.09 17.56 8.61
C ASN A 91 -3.42 18.93 8.80
N ARG A 92 -3.70 19.89 7.91
CA ARG A 92 -3.20 21.28 7.95
C ARG A 92 -1.68 21.38 8.06
N LYS A 93 -0.97 20.44 7.41
CA LYS A 93 0.48 20.45 7.34
C LYS A 93 0.97 21.18 6.11
N PRO A 94 2.06 21.90 6.18
CA PRO A 94 2.75 22.39 5.00
C PRO A 94 3.19 21.19 4.17
N VAL A 95 3.01 21.28 2.85
CA VAL A 95 3.34 20.22 1.89
C VAL A 95 4.25 20.77 0.82
N ARG A 96 5.25 20.00 0.42
CA ARG A 96 6.09 20.27 -0.73
C ARG A 96 6.27 19.02 -1.57
N VAL A 97 6.27 19.19 -2.88
CA VAL A 97 6.31 18.09 -3.83
C VAL A 97 7.42 18.32 -4.84
N TRP A 98 8.18 17.27 -5.12
CA TRP A 98 9.14 17.24 -6.23
C TRP A 98 8.65 16.23 -7.28
N ARG A 99 8.71 16.66 -8.51
CA ARG A 99 8.40 15.86 -9.68
C ARG A 99 9.68 15.60 -10.46
N LEU A 100 10.27 14.43 -10.23
CA LEU A 100 11.58 14.09 -10.79
C LEU A 100 11.42 13.18 -12.02
N ASP A 101 10.84 13.74 -13.09
CA ASP A 101 10.59 13.02 -14.36
C ASP A 101 11.79 13.00 -15.31
N GLY A 102 12.92 13.62 -14.95
CA GLY A 102 14.13 13.68 -15.76
C GLY A 102 13.88 14.33 -17.11
N ASP A 103 14.53 13.82 -18.16
CA ASP A 103 14.37 14.28 -19.55
C ASP A 103 13.08 13.79 -20.23
N ARG A 104 12.24 13.03 -19.53
CA ARG A 104 10.95 12.57 -20.08
C ARG A 104 9.94 13.70 -20.03
N GLY A 105 9.61 14.23 -21.19
CA GLY A 105 8.59 15.29 -21.31
C GLY A 105 7.23 14.82 -20.80
N ASN A 106 6.62 15.67 -19.98
CA ASN A 106 5.17 15.75 -19.79
C ASN A 106 4.41 14.56 -19.23
N THR A 107 4.97 13.83 -18.27
CA THR A 107 4.26 12.69 -17.69
C THR A 107 3.39 13.03 -16.48
N ALA A 108 3.45 14.25 -15.94
CA ALA A 108 2.72 14.64 -14.74
C ALA A 108 2.17 16.09 -14.76
N GLU A 109 1.61 16.54 -15.89
CA GLU A 109 0.87 17.81 -15.97
C GLU A 109 -0.21 17.89 -14.90
N PHE A 110 -0.92 16.78 -14.69
CA PHE A 110 -1.95 16.66 -13.67
C PHE A 110 -1.45 17.02 -12.27
N LEU A 111 -0.26 16.55 -11.87
CA LEU A 111 0.32 16.87 -10.57
C LEU A 111 0.64 18.37 -10.44
N SER A 112 1.21 18.97 -11.49
CA SER A 112 1.51 20.41 -11.49
C SER A 112 0.25 21.26 -11.40
N LEU A 113 -0.77 20.95 -12.19
CA LEU A 113 -2.06 21.64 -12.16
C LEU A 113 -2.74 21.46 -10.79
N HIS A 114 -2.71 20.25 -10.23
CA HIS A 114 -3.27 19.99 -8.92
C HIS A 114 -2.53 20.76 -7.82
N GLY A 115 -1.20 20.83 -7.89
CA GLY A 115 -0.37 21.65 -6.99
C GLY A 115 -0.74 23.13 -7.07
N GLU A 116 -0.92 23.68 -8.27
CA GLU A 116 -1.38 25.07 -8.46
C GLU A 116 -2.74 25.31 -7.80
N LEU A 117 -3.71 24.44 -8.03
CA LEU A 117 -5.05 24.54 -7.42
C LEU A 117 -4.99 24.50 -5.88
N MET A 118 -4.09 23.70 -5.34
CA MET A 118 -3.91 23.54 -3.90
C MET A 118 -2.94 24.56 -3.29
N GLN A 119 -2.31 25.42 -4.09
CA GLN A 119 -1.22 26.32 -3.69
C GLN A 119 -0.05 25.58 -3.04
N ILE A 120 0.23 24.36 -3.50
CA ILE A 120 1.34 23.53 -3.06
C ILE A 120 2.45 23.62 -4.10
N PRO A 121 3.68 24.02 -3.72
CA PRO A 121 4.81 24.06 -4.63
C PRO A 121 5.13 22.68 -5.21
N VAL A 122 5.27 22.58 -6.55
CA VAL A 122 5.69 21.38 -7.27
C VAL A 122 6.96 21.71 -8.06
N ASP A 123 8.10 21.30 -7.52
CA ASP A 123 9.41 21.56 -8.11
C ASP A 123 9.83 20.42 -9.05
N ARG A 124 10.64 20.76 -10.08
CA ARG A 124 11.12 19.77 -11.06
C ARG A 124 12.51 19.23 -10.76
N PHE A 125 13.21 19.87 -9.87
CA PHE A 125 14.59 19.51 -9.50
C PHE A 125 14.69 19.38 -8.00
N TRP A 126 15.41 18.38 -7.56
CA TRP A 126 15.81 18.27 -6.17
C TRP A 126 16.99 19.21 -5.91
N ASP A 127 16.89 20.03 -4.87
CA ASP A 127 18.00 20.87 -4.40
C ASP A 127 18.31 20.49 -2.94
N ASP A 128 19.50 19.98 -2.70
CA ASP A 128 19.97 19.59 -1.36
C ASP A 128 20.08 20.78 -0.39
N ASN A 129 20.20 22.00 -0.94
CA ASN A 129 20.25 23.22 -0.12
C ASN A 129 18.86 23.71 0.30
N ASP A 130 17.82 23.17 -0.32
CA ASP A 130 16.44 23.54 -0.02
C ASP A 130 15.92 22.74 1.17
N GLN A 131 16.00 23.36 2.34
CA GLN A 131 15.54 22.76 3.60
C GLN A 131 14.21 23.39 4.02
N PRO A 132 13.07 22.77 3.64
CA PRO A 132 11.77 23.22 4.13
C PRO A 132 11.68 23.04 5.66
N PRO A 133 10.77 23.77 6.34
CA PRO A 133 10.53 23.61 7.77
C PRO A 133 10.37 22.15 8.18
N GLU A 134 10.78 21.80 9.41
CA GLU A 134 10.82 20.40 9.90
C GLU A 134 9.46 19.68 9.85
N ASP A 135 8.35 20.41 9.98
CA ASP A 135 6.99 19.88 9.94
C ASP A 135 6.43 19.72 8.52
N THR A 136 7.18 20.15 7.47
CA THR A 136 6.75 20.06 6.08
C THR A 136 6.70 18.60 5.60
N MET A 137 5.56 18.20 5.10
CA MET A 137 5.40 16.90 4.44
C MET A 137 6.04 16.95 3.05
N ARG A 138 7.02 16.08 2.82
CA ARG A 138 7.82 16.06 1.59
C ARG A 138 7.47 14.86 0.74
N PHE A 139 7.13 15.09 -0.53
CA PHE A 139 6.75 14.05 -1.47
C PHE A 139 7.58 14.11 -2.75
N VAL A 140 7.89 12.94 -3.30
CA VAL A 140 8.54 12.81 -4.62
C VAL A 140 7.70 11.90 -5.51
N ASP A 141 7.29 12.43 -6.66
CA ASP A 141 6.72 11.65 -7.76
C ASP A 141 7.80 11.26 -8.76
N LEU A 142 7.83 9.98 -9.12
CA LEU A 142 8.79 9.41 -10.04
C LEU A 142 8.08 8.73 -11.21
N PRO A 143 8.69 8.71 -12.40
CA PRO A 143 8.21 7.92 -13.51
C PRO A 143 8.06 6.44 -13.12
N GLY A 144 7.04 5.79 -13.68
CA GLY A 144 6.89 4.34 -13.50
C GLY A 144 8.05 3.58 -14.15
N VAL A 145 8.54 2.56 -13.44
CA VAL A 145 9.58 1.66 -13.92
C VAL A 145 8.99 0.28 -14.20
N ALA A 146 9.21 -0.23 -15.40
CA ALA A 146 8.72 -1.55 -15.77
C ALA A 146 9.45 -2.65 -14.98
N PRO A 147 8.73 -3.61 -14.37
CA PRO A 147 9.33 -4.67 -13.54
C PRO A 147 10.32 -5.58 -14.28
N ASN A 148 10.25 -5.62 -15.60
CA ASN A 148 11.12 -6.40 -16.47
C ASN A 148 12.29 -5.59 -17.07
N ASN A 149 12.57 -4.40 -16.54
CA ASN A 149 13.69 -3.56 -16.96
C ASN A 149 14.68 -3.40 -15.79
N PRO A 150 15.64 -4.31 -15.64
CA PRO A 150 16.59 -4.31 -14.52
C PRO A 150 17.47 -3.05 -14.52
N ASP A 151 17.88 -2.54 -15.69
CA ASP A 151 18.75 -1.36 -15.78
C ASP A 151 18.01 -0.10 -15.25
N ALA A 152 16.72 0.03 -15.57
CA ALA A 152 15.92 1.14 -15.07
C ALA A 152 15.63 1.01 -13.56
N LEU A 153 15.47 -0.22 -13.05
CA LEU A 153 15.31 -0.47 -11.62
C LEU A 153 16.60 -0.13 -10.85
N GLU A 154 17.76 -0.49 -11.40
CA GLU A 154 19.05 -0.15 -10.80
C GLU A 154 19.31 1.37 -10.85
N ALA A 155 18.96 2.04 -11.96
CA ALA A 155 19.05 3.49 -12.06
C ALA A 155 18.15 4.18 -11.04
N LEU A 156 16.93 3.67 -10.82
CA LEU A 156 16.03 4.14 -9.77
C LEU A 156 16.67 4.01 -8.39
N ALA A 157 17.24 2.83 -8.06
CA ALA A 157 17.89 2.60 -6.78
C ALA A 157 19.06 3.56 -6.54
N ARG A 158 19.91 3.77 -7.55
CA ARG A 158 21.02 4.75 -7.47
C ARG A 158 20.52 6.17 -7.26
N GLY A 159 19.50 6.60 -7.99
CA GLY A 159 18.95 7.95 -7.85
C GLY A 159 18.31 8.22 -6.47
N LEU A 160 17.85 7.17 -5.80
CA LEU A 160 17.29 7.29 -4.46
C LEU A 160 18.34 7.21 -3.35
N ALA A 161 19.50 6.60 -3.59
CA ALA A 161 20.53 6.36 -2.59
C ALA A 161 21.18 7.66 -2.06
N ASP A 162 21.24 8.70 -2.89
CA ASP A 162 21.84 9.98 -2.56
C ASP A 162 20.85 10.98 -1.91
N MET A 163 19.58 10.58 -1.77
CA MET A 163 18.54 11.43 -1.19
C MET A 163 18.54 11.36 0.35
N PRO A 164 17.93 12.34 1.04
CA PRO A 164 17.69 12.27 2.49
C PRO A 164 16.91 11.01 2.90
N PRO A 165 16.77 10.72 4.21
CA PRO A 165 16.02 9.56 4.68
C PRO A 165 14.65 9.44 4.00
N LEU A 166 14.39 8.30 3.38
CA LEU A 166 13.23 8.04 2.54
C LEU A 166 12.21 7.15 3.25
N GLU A 167 10.94 7.38 2.94
CA GLU A 167 9.82 6.46 3.15
C GLU A 167 9.31 6.03 1.77
N ILE A 168 9.76 4.87 1.28
CA ILE A 168 9.44 4.39 -0.06
C ILE A 168 8.19 3.52 -0.03
N GLN A 169 7.12 3.95 -0.71
CA GLN A 169 5.89 3.19 -0.88
C GLN A 169 5.84 2.56 -2.27
N LEU A 170 5.70 1.24 -2.33
CA LEU A 170 5.48 0.54 -3.60
C LEU A 170 4.00 0.61 -3.96
N VAL A 171 3.69 1.28 -5.06
CA VAL A 171 2.31 1.45 -5.55
C VAL A 171 1.95 0.33 -6.50
N LEU A 172 0.91 -0.43 -6.16
CA LEU A 172 0.40 -1.55 -6.93
C LEU A 172 -1.09 -1.37 -7.24
N ASN A 173 -1.52 -1.82 -8.41
CA ASN A 173 -2.93 -1.83 -8.79
C ASN A 173 -3.61 -3.11 -8.27
N ALA A 174 -4.55 -2.99 -7.33
CA ALA A 174 -5.25 -4.10 -6.70
C ALA A 174 -6.19 -4.86 -7.65
N SER A 175 -6.55 -4.30 -8.81
CA SER A 175 -7.36 -5.02 -9.82
C SER A 175 -6.60 -6.15 -10.50
N TYR A 176 -5.25 -6.13 -10.48
CA TYR A 176 -4.42 -7.16 -11.09
C TYR A 176 -4.50 -8.49 -10.32
N ASP A 177 -4.15 -9.59 -11.03
CA ASP A 177 -4.04 -10.89 -10.39
C ASP A 177 -2.90 -10.96 -9.36
N LEU A 178 -3.06 -11.84 -8.36
CA LEU A 178 -2.11 -11.98 -7.26
C LEU A 178 -0.70 -12.34 -7.76
N GLY A 179 -0.59 -13.19 -8.79
CA GLY A 179 0.70 -13.60 -9.33
C GLY A 179 1.47 -12.42 -9.93
N LEU A 180 0.77 -11.50 -10.61
CA LEU A 180 1.37 -10.27 -11.13
C LEU A 180 1.80 -9.33 -10.00
N LEU A 181 0.95 -9.15 -8.99
CA LEU A 181 1.30 -8.33 -7.81
C LEU A 181 2.58 -8.83 -7.13
N LEU A 182 2.68 -10.13 -6.89
CA LEU A 182 3.87 -10.73 -6.26
C LEU A 182 5.12 -10.61 -7.12
N ARG A 183 5.00 -10.74 -8.45
CA ARG A 183 6.12 -10.49 -9.37
C ARG A 183 6.58 -9.03 -9.33
N GLN A 184 5.64 -8.09 -9.27
CA GLN A 184 5.95 -6.67 -9.14
C GLN A 184 6.66 -6.37 -7.82
N VAL A 185 6.17 -6.86 -6.68
CA VAL A 185 6.88 -6.69 -5.39
C VAL A 185 8.30 -7.24 -5.48
N ARG A 186 8.48 -8.44 -6.04
CA ARG A 186 9.81 -9.05 -6.19
C ARG A 186 10.76 -8.18 -7.02
N ALA A 187 10.27 -7.56 -8.10
CA ALA A 187 11.09 -6.70 -8.94
C ALA A 187 11.62 -5.47 -8.20
N PHE A 188 10.83 -4.91 -7.28
CA PHE A 188 11.19 -3.74 -6.49
C PHE A 188 11.80 -4.07 -5.12
N SER A 189 11.98 -5.35 -4.76
CA SER A 189 12.43 -5.79 -3.42
C SER A 189 13.87 -5.42 -3.07
N HIS A 190 14.67 -4.94 -4.03
CA HIS A 190 16.00 -4.41 -3.80
C HIS A 190 16.00 -2.99 -3.21
N LEU A 191 14.85 -2.31 -3.24
CA LEU A 191 14.65 -1.01 -2.57
C LEU A 191 14.24 -1.23 -1.11
N PRO A 192 14.62 -0.32 -0.19
CA PRO A 192 14.18 -0.35 1.20
C PRO A 192 12.71 0.11 1.30
N LEU A 193 11.79 -0.77 0.92
CA LEU A 193 10.37 -0.46 0.89
C LEU A 193 9.81 -0.32 2.31
N ALA A 194 9.17 0.79 2.58
CA ALA A 194 8.47 1.05 3.84
C ALA A 194 7.08 0.38 3.88
N GLY A 195 6.48 0.13 2.72
CA GLY A 195 5.19 -0.53 2.62
C GLY A 195 4.64 -0.54 1.21
N ILE A 196 3.42 -1.02 1.11
CA ILE A 196 2.67 -1.11 -0.14
C ILE A 196 1.47 -0.15 -0.07
N LEU A 197 1.28 0.62 -1.12
CA LEU A 197 0.09 1.40 -1.37
C LEU A 197 -0.72 0.69 -2.47
N LEU A 198 -1.92 0.24 -2.16
CA LEU A 198 -2.82 -0.39 -3.12
C LEU A 198 -3.78 0.64 -3.72
N THR A 199 -3.78 0.74 -5.04
CA THR A 199 -4.72 1.57 -5.81
C THR A 199 -5.81 0.72 -6.45
N HIS A 200 -6.83 1.37 -7.05
CA HIS A 200 -7.94 0.70 -7.72
C HIS A 200 -8.63 -0.35 -6.85
N ILE A 201 -8.77 -0.05 -5.55
CA ILE A 201 -9.40 -0.98 -4.62
C ILE A 201 -10.92 -1.07 -4.85
N ASP A 202 -11.52 -0.06 -5.45
CA ASP A 202 -12.89 -0.01 -5.93
C ASP A 202 -13.17 -0.99 -7.08
N GLU A 203 -12.12 -1.36 -7.84
CA GLU A 203 -12.17 -2.36 -8.91
C GLU A 203 -11.73 -3.76 -8.44
N ALA A 204 -11.31 -3.89 -7.19
CA ALA A 204 -10.77 -5.14 -6.66
C ALA A 204 -11.89 -6.12 -6.30
N GLU A 205 -12.04 -7.19 -7.07
CA GLU A 205 -13.06 -8.22 -6.83
C GLU A 205 -12.88 -8.99 -5.51
N ARG A 206 -11.64 -9.11 -5.01
CA ARG A 206 -11.32 -9.95 -3.85
C ARG A 206 -10.33 -9.29 -2.90
N TRP A 207 -10.78 -9.03 -1.70
CA TRP A 207 -9.96 -8.50 -0.61
C TRP A 207 -8.89 -9.47 -0.08
N SER A 208 -9.02 -10.76 -0.37
CA SER A 208 -7.99 -11.77 -0.04
C SER A 208 -6.62 -11.43 -0.62
N LYS A 209 -6.55 -10.67 -1.73
CA LYS A 209 -5.28 -10.24 -2.34
C LYS A 209 -4.43 -9.42 -1.37
N VAL A 210 -5.04 -8.55 -0.57
CA VAL A 210 -4.35 -7.72 0.43
C VAL A 210 -3.58 -8.60 1.41
N TRP A 211 -4.28 -9.58 1.99
CA TRP A 211 -3.70 -10.52 2.94
C TRP A 211 -2.65 -11.42 2.31
N ASN A 212 -2.93 -11.94 1.12
CA ASN A 212 -1.97 -12.79 0.40
C ASN A 212 -0.69 -12.04 0.04
N VAL A 213 -0.78 -10.78 -0.38
CA VAL A 213 0.41 -9.96 -0.68
C VAL A 213 1.19 -9.69 0.60
N MET A 214 0.55 -9.24 1.68
CA MET A 214 1.21 -8.96 2.95
C MET A 214 1.90 -10.20 3.53
N LEU A 215 1.22 -11.35 3.56
CA LEU A 215 1.75 -12.60 4.09
C LEU A 215 2.93 -13.15 3.24
N ALA A 216 2.86 -12.99 1.91
CA ALA A 216 3.91 -13.48 1.03
C ALA A 216 5.16 -12.59 1.02
N THR A 217 5.01 -11.29 1.25
CA THR A 217 6.09 -10.32 1.07
C THR A 217 6.66 -9.78 2.38
N GLN A 218 5.93 -9.96 3.48
CA GLN A 218 6.24 -9.38 4.80
C GLN A 218 6.38 -7.84 4.75
N LEU A 219 5.68 -7.20 3.82
CA LEU A 219 5.56 -5.75 3.74
C LEU A 219 4.15 -5.34 4.21
N PRO A 220 4.03 -4.30 5.07
CA PRO A 220 2.72 -3.81 5.45
C PRO A 220 2.05 -3.13 4.26
N VAL A 221 0.74 -3.29 4.13
CA VAL A 221 -0.04 -2.41 3.26
C VAL A 221 -0.31 -1.13 4.04
N SER A 222 0.27 -0.02 3.61
CA SER A 222 0.23 1.25 4.33
C SER A 222 -1.02 2.06 4.03
N PHE A 223 -1.43 2.06 2.75
CA PHE A 223 -2.54 2.86 2.25
C PHE A 223 -3.36 2.13 1.20
N LEU A 224 -4.61 2.53 1.12
CA LEU A 224 -5.59 2.11 0.13
C LEU A 224 -6.09 3.33 -0.63
N SER A 225 -6.15 3.25 -1.95
CA SER A 225 -6.69 4.29 -2.82
C SER A 225 -7.69 3.67 -3.79
N GLY A 226 -8.92 4.14 -3.79
CA GLY A 226 -9.96 3.78 -4.75
C GLY A 226 -10.50 5.00 -5.45
N GLY A 227 -11.46 4.84 -6.36
CA GLY A 227 -12.23 5.91 -6.96
C GLY A 227 -11.45 7.07 -7.58
N GLN A 228 -12.18 8.07 -8.04
CA GLN A 228 -11.60 9.26 -8.70
C GLN A 228 -11.62 10.52 -7.82
N ASP A 229 -12.29 10.48 -6.68
CA ASP A 229 -12.45 11.64 -5.80
C ASP A 229 -11.17 12.01 -5.08
N ILE A 230 -10.84 13.31 -5.09
CA ILE A 230 -9.71 13.89 -4.36
C ILE A 230 -10.30 14.96 -3.40
N PRO A 231 -10.06 14.85 -2.09
CA PRO A 231 -9.18 13.95 -1.33
C PRO A 231 -9.83 12.65 -0.87
N GLY A 232 -11.03 12.34 -1.31
CA GLY A 232 -11.74 11.12 -0.94
C GLY A 232 -11.00 9.85 -1.37
N ASP A 233 -11.50 8.71 -0.98
CA ASP A 233 -11.02 7.38 -1.42
C ASP A 233 -9.50 7.14 -1.24
N PHE A 234 -8.90 7.74 -0.19
CA PHE A 234 -7.52 7.50 0.21
C PHE A 234 -7.46 7.32 1.73
N HIS A 235 -7.13 6.11 2.17
CA HIS A 235 -7.21 5.76 3.59
C HIS A 235 -5.96 5.00 4.03
N ARG A 236 -5.57 5.19 5.29
CA ARG A 236 -4.64 4.26 5.93
C ARG A 236 -5.25 2.88 5.98
N ALA A 237 -4.45 1.87 5.69
CA ALA A 237 -4.87 0.48 5.85
C ALA A 237 -4.94 0.15 7.35
N ILE A 238 -6.10 -0.33 7.78
CA ILE A 238 -6.38 -0.77 9.15
C ILE A 238 -6.70 -2.26 9.08
N PRO A 239 -5.90 -3.14 9.70
CA PRO A 239 -6.03 -4.58 9.52
C PRO A 239 -7.41 -5.12 9.91
N GLU A 240 -8.02 -4.62 10.97
CA GLU A 240 -9.36 -5.04 11.40
C GLU A 240 -10.41 -4.75 10.33
N ASN A 241 -10.39 -3.53 9.76
CA ASN A 241 -11.32 -3.14 8.70
C ASN A 241 -11.10 -3.96 7.42
N LEU A 242 -9.85 -4.30 7.12
CA LEU A 242 -9.49 -5.13 5.97
C LEU A 242 -9.94 -6.58 6.15
N PHE A 243 -9.86 -7.11 7.36
CA PHE A 243 -10.38 -8.44 7.65
C PHE A 243 -11.90 -8.48 7.51
N ASP A 244 -12.59 -7.50 8.06
CA ASP A 244 -14.05 -7.39 7.95
C ASP A 244 -14.48 -7.24 6.49
N ALA A 245 -13.80 -6.42 5.70
CA ALA A 245 -14.05 -6.29 4.26
C ALA A 245 -13.80 -7.62 3.52
N PHE A 246 -12.74 -8.36 3.87
CA PHE A 246 -12.41 -9.65 3.29
C PHE A 246 -13.52 -10.68 3.54
N VAL A 247 -14.01 -10.78 4.74
CA VAL A 247 -15.06 -11.73 5.11
C VAL A 247 -16.41 -11.33 4.51
N ASN A 248 -16.79 -10.05 4.61
CA ASN A 248 -18.10 -9.56 4.14
C ASN A 248 -18.22 -9.60 2.60
N ALA A 249 -17.19 -9.23 1.85
CA ALA A 249 -17.21 -9.32 0.39
C ALA A 249 -17.39 -10.77 -0.10
N GLY A 250 -16.80 -11.72 0.61
CA GLY A 250 -16.94 -13.13 0.28
C GLY A 250 -18.34 -13.68 0.55
N LEU A 251 -18.99 -13.21 1.58
CA LEU A 251 -20.38 -13.63 1.89
C LEU A 251 -21.40 -13.13 0.87
N GLN A 252 -21.15 -11.95 0.26
CA GLN A 252 -22.01 -11.40 -0.79
C GLN A 252 -21.91 -12.17 -2.12
N THR A 253 -20.73 -12.70 -2.45
CA THR A 253 -20.50 -13.47 -3.70
C THR A 253 -21.06 -14.90 -3.61
N THR A 254 -21.34 -15.42 -2.43
CA THR A 254 -21.89 -16.79 -2.24
C THR A 254 -23.42 -16.82 -2.19
N SER A 255 -24.10 -15.67 -2.19
CA SER A 255 -25.56 -15.61 -2.30
C SER A 255 -25.94 -15.79 -3.78
N PRO A 256 -26.67 -16.87 -4.17
CA PRO A 256 -27.12 -16.99 -5.55
C PRO A 256 -28.05 -15.83 -5.86
N ALA A 257 -27.80 -15.16 -7.00
CA ALA A 257 -28.71 -14.17 -7.54
C ALA A 257 -30.10 -14.82 -7.59
N ALA A 258 -31.02 -14.31 -6.78
CA ALA A 258 -32.43 -14.68 -6.88
C ALA A 258 -32.90 -14.23 -8.25
N GLY A 259 -33.15 -15.22 -9.14
CA GLY A 259 -33.64 -15.05 -10.50
C GLY A 259 -35.10 -14.56 -10.55
#